data_bf5b68c8fe383861eb78ed7a5a5e7591
#
_entry.id   bf5b68c8fe383861eb78ed7a5a5e7591
#
_cell.length_a   1.000
_cell.length_b   1.000
_cell.length_c   1.000
_cell.angle_alpha   90.00
_cell.angle_beta   90.00
_cell.angle_gamma   90.00
#
_symmetry.space_group_name_H-M   'P 1'
#
loop_
_entity.id
_entity.type
_entity.pdbx_description
1 polymer ?
#
loop_
_entity_poly.entity_id
_entity_poly.type
_entity_poly.pdbx_seq_one_letter_code
_entity_poly.pdbx_strand_id
1 'polypeptide(L)'
;MATARDQWLQLTIEAPLEPALPICDAHHHLWDRPNDCYLLDELFLDTRSGHNIVSTVFIECDSMYRKDGPQEMKPVGETEFVEGIAAQCAAGQYGPTAVASAIVGHADLTLGAAVARVLEGHLAASPRGFRGIRQICTWDASPAIPSWAPVRMPGLMLDSPFRAGFACLQAYDLSFDACVFFPQLPELASLARAFPEVPIVL
;
A
#
# COMPACT_ATOMS: atom_id res chain seq x y z
N MET A 1 -10.67 -27.34 9.69
CA MET A 1 -10.18 -28.28 8.65
C MET A 1 -9.31 -27.48 7.70
N ALA A 2 -8.12 -27.99 7.34
CA ALA A 2 -7.25 -27.33 6.37
C ALA A 2 -7.97 -27.15 5.03
N THR A 3 -7.89 -25.97 4.46
CA THR A 3 -8.47 -25.66 3.14
C THR A 3 -7.65 -26.32 2.03
N ALA A 4 -8.18 -26.38 0.79
CA ALA A 4 -7.43 -26.86 -0.37
C ALA A 4 -6.16 -26.00 -0.61
N ARG A 5 -6.21 -24.70 -0.27
CA ARG A 5 -5.06 -23.79 -0.32
C ARG A 5 -3.99 -24.19 0.72
N ASP A 6 -4.40 -24.48 1.96
CA ASP A 6 -3.45 -24.90 3.00
C ASP A 6 -2.75 -26.20 2.63
N GLN A 7 -3.50 -27.15 2.05
CA GLN A 7 -2.93 -28.42 1.55
C GLN A 7 -1.93 -28.17 0.42
N TRP A 8 -2.23 -27.26 -0.51
CA TRP A 8 -1.33 -26.89 -1.59
C TRP A 8 -0.05 -26.21 -1.08
N LEU A 9 -0.17 -25.28 -0.13
CA LEU A 9 0.99 -24.59 0.49
C LEU A 9 1.90 -25.60 1.22
N GLN A 10 1.34 -26.65 1.82
CA GLN A 10 2.12 -27.69 2.51
C GLN A 10 2.97 -28.58 1.58
N LEU A 11 2.75 -28.54 0.26
CA LEU A 11 3.54 -29.34 -0.70
C LEU A 11 4.99 -28.87 -0.84
N THR A 12 5.29 -27.62 -0.46
CA THR A 12 6.60 -26.97 -0.65
C THR A 12 7.11 -26.30 0.61
N ILE A 13 6.94 -26.96 1.77
CA ILE A 13 7.52 -26.45 3.02
C ILE A 13 9.02 -26.70 3.01
N GLU A 14 9.78 -25.62 3.07
CA GLU A 14 11.24 -25.64 3.19
C GLU A 14 11.68 -24.87 4.43
N ALA A 15 12.78 -25.29 5.04
CA ALA A 15 13.38 -24.54 6.13
C ALA A 15 14.03 -23.26 5.59
N PRO A 16 13.91 -22.11 6.27
CA PRO A 16 14.62 -20.90 5.90
C PRO A 16 16.13 -21.14 5.84
N LEU A 17 16.80 -20.68 4.78
CA LEU A 17 18.24 -20.82 4.62
C LEU A 17 19.01 -19.99 5.66
N GLU A 18 18.54 -18.77 5.92
CA GLU A 18 19.14 -17.82 6.87
C GLU A 18 18.07 -17.28 7.83
N PRO A 19 17.62 -18.08 8.81
CA PRO A 19 16.49 -17.70 9.67
C PRO A 19 16.77 -16.49 10.56
N ALA A 20 18.03 -16.14 10.78
CA ALA A 20 18.44 -15.00 11.60
C ALA A 20 18.58 -13.68 10.80
N LEU A 21 18.52 -13.73 9.45
CA LEU A 21 18.64 -12.54 8.60
C LEU A 21 17.49 -11.57 8.91
N PRO A 22 17.78 -10.31 9.33
CA PRO A 22 16.71 -9.33 9.56
C PRO A 22 16.08 -8.92 8.23
N ILE A 23 14.77 -9.07 8.15
CA ILE A 23 13.97 -8.77 6.96
C ILE A 23 12.97 -7.67 7.28
N CYS A 24 12.89 -6.66 6.41
CA CYS A 24 11.73 -5.80 6.32
C CYS A 24 10.78 -6.37 5.26
N ASP A 25 9.60 -6.78 5.67
CA ASP A 25 8.53 -7.10 4.73
C ASP A 25 8.00 -5.79 4.14
N ALA A 26 8.34 -5.55 2.89
CA ALA A 26 8.08 -4.27 2.23
C ALA A 26 6.64 -4.12 1.69
N HIS A 27 5.76 -5.13 1.86
CA HIS A 27 4.43 -5.09 1.28
C HIS A 27 3.46 -6.06 1.97
N HIS A 28 2.68 -5.55 2.92
CA HIS A 28 1.55 -6.29 3.45
C HIS A 28 0.28 -5.41 3.47
N HIS A 29 -0.85 -6.07 3.68
CA HIS A 29 -2.16 -5.45 3.82
C HIS A 29 -2.80 -5.89 5.13
N LEU A 30 -3.85 -5.17 5.56
CA LEU A 30 -4.70 -5.55 6.67
C LEU A 30 -6.16 -5.30 6.29
N TRP A 31 -7.01 -6.30 6.41
CA TRP A 31 -8.44 -6.16 6.08
C TRP A 31 -9.32 -7.01 7.00
N ASP A 32 -10.56 -6.56 7.15
CA ASP A 32 -11.65 -7.31 7.76
C ASP A 32 -12.83 -7.29 6.81
N ARG A 33 -12.98 -8.36 6.04
CA ARG A 33 -14.03 -8.54 5.04
C ARG A 33 -14.93 -9.72 5.42
N PRO A 34 -16.18 -9.78 4.99
CA PRO A 34 -17.04 -10.93 5.26
C PRO A 34 -16.38 -12.25 4.82
N ASN A 35 -16.15 -13.13 5.79
CA ASN A 35 -15.47 -14.44 5.62
C ASN A 35 -14.00 -14.39 5.17
N ASP A 36 -13.36 -13.24 5.24
CA ASP A 36 -11.95 -13.07 4.88
C ASP A 36 -11.34 -11.97 5.77
N CYS A 37 -10.72 -12.37 6.87
CA CYS A 37 -10.05 -11.49 7.80
C CYS A 37 -8.54 -11.73 7.73
N TYR A 38 -7.77 -10.66 7.61
CA TYR A 38 -6.32 -10.68 7.75
C TYR A 38 -5.90 -9.45 8.57
N LEU A 39 -5.77 -9.64 9.85
CA LEU A 39 -5.37 -8.63 10.83
C LEU A 39 -4.11 -9.09 11.57
N LEU A 40 -3.92 -8.63 12.81
CA LEU A 40 -2.69 -8.91 13.56
C LEU A 40 -2.46 -10.40 13.83
N ASP A 41 -3.51 -11.15 14.13
CA ASP A 41 -3.37 -12.58 14.46
C ASP A 41 -2.87 -13.37 13.24
N GLU A 42 -3.42 -13.10 12.05
CA GLU A 42 -3.01 -13.73 10.80
C GLU A 42 -1.61 -13.26 10.38
N LEU A 43 -1.34 -11.95 10.45
CA LEU A 43 -0.04 -11.37 10.14
C LEU A 43 1.06 -11.98 11.01
N PHE A 44 0.80 -12.21 12.31
CA PHE A 44 1.79 -12.81 13.19
C PHE A 44 1.98 -14.32 12.97
N LEU A 45 1.01 -15.03 12.42
CA LEU A 45 1.23 -16.39 11.94
C LEU A 45 2.26 -16.41 10.80
N ASP A 46 2.15 -15.46 9.86
CA ASP A 46 3.05 -15.37 8.73
C ASP A 46 4.45 -14.86 9.14
N THR A 47 4.53 -13.77 9.89
CA THR A 47 5.83 -13.17 10.28
C THR A 47 6.64 -14.04 11.24
N ARG A 48 6.01 -15.00 11.92
CA ARG A 48 6.65 -15.97 12.83
C ARG A 48 6.87 -17.34 12.19
N SER A 49 6.68 -17.48 10.89
CA SER A 49 6.77 -18.77 10.18
C SER A 49 8.21 -19.28 9.96
N GLY A 50 9.22 -18.64 10.57
CA GLY A 50 10.62 -19.12 10.55
C GLY A 50 11.64 -18.11 10.05
N HIS A 51 11.21 -16.99 9.49
CA HIS A 51 12.05 -15.84 9.13
C HIS A 51 12.11 -14.81 10.26
N ASN A 52 13.17 -13.99 10.29
CA ASN A 52 13.32 -12.90 11.24
C ASN A 52 12.75 -11.60 10.63
N ILE A 53 11.42 -11.46 10.63
CA ILE A 53 10.74 -10.24 10.15
C ILE A 53 10.83 -9.18 11.27
N VAL A 54 11.70 -8.18 11.09
CA VAL A 54 11.94 -7.12 12.09
C VAL A 54 11.01 -5.93 11.92
N SER A 55 10.54 -5.68 10.69
CA SER A 55 9.61 -4.59 10.38
C SER A 55 8.75 -4.91 9.17
N THR A 56 7.61 -4.22 9.03
CA THR A 56 6.75 -4.34 7.86
C THR A 56 6.34 -2.97 7.33
N VAL A 57 6.00 -2.90 6.03
CA VAL A 57 5.42 -1.73 5.38
C VAL A 57 3.99 -2.06 4.97
N PHE A 58 3.03 -1.28 5.45
CA PHE A 58 1.64 -1.41 5.04
C PHE A 58 1.40 -0.69 3.73
N ILE A 59 0.71 -1.38 2.81
CA ILE A 59 0.25 -0.80 1.54
C ILE A 59 -1.28 -0.78 1.54
N GLU A 60 -1.88 0.30 1.08
CA GLU A 60 -3.32 0.48 0.96
C GLU A 60 -4.02 -0.73 0.29
N CYS A 61 -5.24 -1.05 0.71
CA CYS A 61 -6.01 -2.15 0.15
C CYS A 61 -7.53 -1.91 0.14
N ASP A 62 -7.94 -0.64 0.15
CA ASP A 62 -9.35 -0.24 0.15
C ASP A 62 -10.12 -0.77 1.37
N SER A 63 -9.46 -0.72 2.54
CA SER A 63 -9.99 -1.23 3.80
C SER A 63 -10.16 -0.10 4.83
N MET A 64 -11.12 -0.22 5.72
CA MET A 64 -11.33 0.71 6.85
C MET A 64 -11.45 2.20 6.47
N TYR A 65 -11.93 2.49 5.28
CA TYR A 65 -12.17 3.87 4.84
C TYR A 65 -13.20 4.57 5.73
N ARG A 66 -13.07 5.87 5.91
CA ARG A 66 -14.06 6.67 6.65
C ARG A 66 -15.44 6.50 6.02
N LYS A 67 -16.45 6.25 6.83
CA LYS A 67 -17.85 6.10 6.38
C LYS A 67 -18.43 7.43 5.93
N ASP A 68 -18.08 8.50 6.65
CA ASP A 68 -18.59 9.85 6.48
C ASP A 68 -17.54 10.82 5.95
N GLY A 69 -17.99 12.01 5.54
CA GLY A 69 -17.13 13.08 5.03
C GLY A 69 -16.95 13.07 3.51
N PRO A 70 -16.11 13.98 2.99
CA PRO A 70 -15.83 14.07 1.56
C PRO A 70 -15.24 12.78 1.01
N GLN A 71 -15.65 12.41 -0.20
CA GLN A 71 -15.27 11.13 -0.82
C GLN A 71 -13.74 10.99 -0.93
N GLU A 72 -13.07 12.05 -1.32
CA GLU A 72 -11.62 12.09 -1.48
C GLU A 72 -10.85 11.91 -0.16
N MET A 73 -11.49 12.21 0.98
CA MET A 73 -10.90 12.07 2.31
C MET A 73 -11.13 10.72 2.96
N LYS A 74 -11.99 9.87 2.39
CA LYS A 74 -12.31 8.57 2.97
C LYS A 74 -11.09 7.64 3.13
N PRO A 75 -10.14 7.59 2.19
CA PRO A 75 -8.94 6.75 2.32
C PRO A 75 -8.09 7.05 3.56
N VAL A 76 -8.16 8.28 4.10
CA VAL A 76 -7.43 8.63 5.34
C VAL A 76 -7.82 7.74 6.52
N GLY A 77 -9.05 7.20 6.53
CA GLY A 77 -9.52 6.25 7.56
C GLY A 77 -8.69 4.98 7.63
N GLU A 78 -8.20 4.48 6.49
CA GLU A 78 -7.29 3.32 6.46
C GLU A 78 -5.96 3.65 7.14
N THR A 79 -5.38 4.82 6.89
CA THR A 79 -4.17 5.27 7.58
C THR A 79 -4.38 5.44 9.09
N GLU A 80 -5.53 5.99 9.51
CA GLU A 80 -5.90 6.11 10.94
C GLU A 80 -5.97 4.74 11.62
N PHE A 81 -6.58 3.77 10.97
CA PHE A 81 -6.68 2.40 11.45
C PHE A 81 -5.31 1.74 11.59
N VAL A 82 -4.47 1.84 10.55
CA VAL A 82 -3.14 1.21 10.52
C VAL A 82 -2.19 1.85 11.53
N GLU A 83 -2.23 3.18 11.71
CA GLU A 83 -1.48 3.86 12.76
C GLU A 83 -1.87 3.35 14.16
N GLY A 84 -3.16 3.10 14.38
CA GLY A 84 -3.64 2.46 15.61
C GLY A 84 -3.05 1.07 15.83
N ILE A 85 -2.95 0.26 14.80
CA ILE A 85 -2.30 -1.06 14.81
C ILE A 85 -0.80 -0.94 15.12
N ALA A 86 -0.10 -0.04 14.43
CA ALA A 86 1.32 0.22 14.66
C ALA A 86 1.60 0.63 16.10
N ALA A 87 0.77 1.52 16.66
CA ALA A 87 0.88 1.95 18.07
C ALA A 87 0.66 0.79 19.07
N GLN A 88 -0.29 -0.10 18.81
CA GLN A 88 -0.51 -1.29 19.65
C GLN A 88 0.72 -2.23 19.62
N CYS A 89 1.31 -2.44 18.45
CA CYS A 89 2.51 -3.26 18.32
C CYS A 89 3.72 -2.61 19.02
N ALA A 90 3.89 -1.30 18.87
CA ALA A 90 4.95 -0.55 19.54
C ALA A 90 4.85 -0.57 21.08
N ALA A 91 3.64 -0.77 21.64
CA ALA A 91 3.43 -0.98 23.07
C ALA A 91 3.94 -2.34 23.58
N GLY A 92 4.49 -3.20 22.70
CA GLY A 92 5.13 -4.47 23.06
C GLY A 92 4.18 -5.65 23.31
N GLN A 93 2.88 -5.49 23.06
CA GLN A 93 1.88 -6.54 23.30
C GLN A 93 2.02 -7.73 22.34
N TYR A 94 2.63 -7.52 21.17
CA TYR A 94 2.66 -8.48 20.07
C TYR A 94 4.07 -8.97 19.70
N GLY A 95 5.10 -8.63 20.48
CA GLY A 95 6.48 -9.05 20.25
C GLY A 95 7.33 -7.96 19.58
N PRO A 96 8.53 -8.30 19.05
CA PRO A 96 9.52 -7.31 18.64
C PRO A 96 9.36 -6.76 17.23
N THR A 97 8.51 -7.36 16.39
CA THR A 97 8.31 -6.92 15.02
C THR A 97 7.62 -5.55 14.98
N ALA A 98 8.26 -4.57 14.34
CA ALA A 98 7.68 -3.24 14.14
C ALA A 98 6.69 -3.28 12.96
N VAL A 99 5.42 -3.59 13.27
CA VAL A 99 4.35 -3.68 12.27
C VAL A 99 3.99 -2.30 11.75
N ALA A 100 3.78 -2.20 10.42
CA ALA A 100 3.46 -0.98 9.71
C ALA A 100 4.38 0.20 10.08
N SER A 101 5.71 -0.06 10.12
CA SER A 101 6.73 0.96 10.36
C SER A 101 6.70 2.08 9.32
N ALA A 102 6.19 1.79 8.14
CA ALA A 102 5.82 2.74 7.12
C ALA A 102 4.43 2.40 6.58
N ILE A 103 3.71 3.44 6.13
CA ILE A 103 2.36 3.35 5.59
C ILE A 103 2.34 4.02 4.22
N VAL A 104 1.90 3.28 3.22
CA VAL A 104 1.58 3.78 1.89
C VAL A 104 0.05 3.75 1.75
N GLY A 105 -0.56 4.92 1.71
CA GLY A 105 -2.01 5.07 1.62
C GLY A 105 -2.49 5.30 0.18
N HIS A 106 -3.79 5.58 0.03
CA HIS A 106 -4.39 5.90 -1.26
C HIS A 106 -4.77 7.39 -1.34
N ALA A 107 -4.42 8.03 -2.46
CA ALA A 107 -4.95 9.35 -2.83
C ALA A 107 -5.20 9.39 -4.35
N ASP A 108 -6.32 9.98 -4.75
CA ASP A 108 -6.63 10.16 -6.18
C ASP A 108 -5.88 11.35 -6.76
N LEU A 109 -4.80 11.08 -7.47
CA LEU A 109 -3.96 12.12 -8.11
C LEU A 109 -4.69 12.86 -9.23
N THR A 110 -5.80 12.31 -9.76
CA THR A 110 -6.60 13.02 -10.77
C THR A 110 -7.31 14.26 -10.23
N LEU A 111 -7.32 14.44 -8.90
CA LEU A 111 -7.75 15.68 -8.24
C LEU A 111 -6.82 16.87 -8.53
N GLY A 112 -5.68 16.65 -9.19
CA GLY A 112 -4.67 17.66 -9.42
C GLY A 112 -4.16 18.26 -8.11
N ALA A 113 -3.90 19.56 -8.07
CA ALA A 113 -3.39 20.23 -6.86
C ALA A 113 -4.31 20.10 -5.63
N ALA A 114 -5.60 19.79 -5.81
CA ALA A 114 -6.52 19.60 -4.68
C ALA A 114 -6.20 18.33 -3.86
N VAL A 115 -5.39 17.40 -4.37
CA VAL A 115 -4.93 16.23 -3.63
C VAL A 115 -4.12 16.59 -2.39
N ALA A 116 -3.50 17.76 -2.36
CA ALA A 116 -2.71 18.25 -1.22
C ALA A 116 -3.46 18.10 0.12
N ARG A 117 -4.76 18.43 0.14
CA ARG A 117 -5.60 18.26 1.33
C ARG A 117 -5.70 16.80 1.81
N VAL A 118 -5.71 15.85 0.87
CA VAL A 118 -5.76 14.41 1.19
C VAL A 118 -4.42 13.98 1.77
N LEU A 119 -3.31 14.40 1.15
CA LEU A 119 -1.95 14.12 1.64
C LEU A 119 -1.74 14.68 3.05
N GLU A 120 -2.17 15.91 3.31
CA GLU A 120 -2.15 16.52 4.64
C GLU A 120 -2.98 15.72 5.66
N GLY A 121 -4.14 15.19 5.23
CA GLY A 121 -4.97 14.33 6.05
C GLY A 121 -4.25 13.05 6.47
N HIS A 122 -3.57 12.38 5.55
CA HIS A 122 -2.76 11.20 5.84
C HIS A 122 -1.57 11.51 6.76
N LEU A 123 -0.85 12.60 6.49
CA LEU A 123 0.26 13.04 7.33
C LEU A 123 -0.19 13.39 8.75
N ALA A 124 -1.38 14.00 8.90
CA ALA A 124 -1.96 14.28 10.21
C ALA A 124 -2.37 12.98 10.94
N ALA A 125 -2.88 11.97 10.22
CA ALA A 125 -3.26 10.68 10.78
C ALA A 125 -2.04 9.87 11.25
N SER A 126 -0.93 9.89 10.50
CA SER A 126 0.30 9.17 10.82
C SER A 126 1.55 10.03 10.52
N PRO A 127 1.90 10.98 11.40
CA PRO A 127 2.98 11.94 11.12
C PRO A 127 4.36 11.32 10.96
N ARG A 128 4.58 10.13 11.54
CA ARG A 128 5.85 9.42 11.50
C ARG A 128 5.85 8.16 10.65
N GLY A 129 4.67 7.59 10.39
CA GLY A 129 4.50 6.34 9.64
C GLY A 129 4.21 6.58 8.16
N PHE A 130 3.44 7.62 7.81
CA PHE A 130 3.06 7.85 6.41
C PHE A 130 4.25 8.25 5.54
N ARG A 131 4.48 7.52 4.43
CA ARG A 131 5.66 7.68 3.58
C ARG A 131 5.36 7.79 2.10
N GLY A 132 4.18 7.40 1.65
CA GLY A 132 3.87 7.41 0.24
C GLY A 132 2.42 7.14 -0.05
N ILE A 133 2.10 7.14 -1.32
CA ILE A 133 0.79 6.74 -1.80
C ILE A 133 0.91 5.69 -2.90
N ARG A 134 -0.12 4.85 -3.02
CA ARG A 134 -0.36 4.01 -4.17
C ARG A 134 -1.67 4.42 -4.83
N GLN A 135 -1.62 4.66 -6.14
CA GLN A 135 -2.82 4.68 -6.97
C GLN A 135 -2.67 3.61 -8.04
N ILE A 136 -3.63 2.68 -8.07
CA ILE A 136 -3.64 1.62 -9.08
C ILE A 136 -3.92 2.25 -10.44
N CYS A 137 -2.95 2.16 -11.36
CA CYS A 137 -3.03 2.72 -12.71
C CYS A 137 -3.19 1.64 -13.79
N THR A 138 -3.45 0.38 -13.40
CA THR A 138 -3.54 -0.74 -14.32
C THR A 138 -4.64 -0.54 -15.34
N TRP A 139 -4.30 -0.64 -16.64
CA TRP A 139 -5.24 -0.61 -17.74
C TRP A 139 -4.81 -1.58 -18.85
N ASP A 140 -5.79 -2.28 -19.40
CA ASP A 140 -5.61 -3.09 -20.61
C ASP A 140 -6.86 -3.00 -21.48
N ALA A 141 -6.67 -3.02 -22.81
CA ALA A 141 -7.78 -2.99 -23.77
C ALA A 141 -8.57 -4.30 -23.80
N SER A 142 -7.96 -5.40 -23.35
CA SER A 142 -8.61 -6.71 -23.33
C SER A 142 -9.57 -6.83 -22.14
N PRO A 143 -10.85 -7.15 -22.37
CA PRO A 143 -11.79 -7.40 -21.29
C PRO A 143 -11.47 -8.68 -20.49
N ALA A 144 -10.58 -9.53 -20.99
CA ALA A 144 -10.14 -10.74 -20.30
C ALA A 144 -9.11 -10.46 -19.22
N ILE A 145 -8.49 -9.26 -19.21
CA ILE A 145 -7.53 -8.86 -18.18
C ILE A 145 -8.27 -8.03 -17.12
N PRO A 146 -8.40 -8.55 -15.89
CA PRO A 146 -9.05 -7.80 -14.83
C PRO A 146 -8.18 -6.60 -14.43
N SER A 147 -8.82 -5.47 -14.16
CA SER A 147 -8.18 -4.30 -13.56
C SER A 147 -8.95 -3.90 -12.31
N TRP A 148 -8.21 -3.67 -11.24
CA TRP A 148 -8.74 -3.14 -9.96
C TRP A 148 -8.61 -1.62 -9.88
N ALA A 149 -8.09 -0.95 -10.93
CA ALA A 149 -7.95 0.49 -10.96
C ALA A 149 -9.31 1.19 -10.80
N PRO A 150 -9.45 2.13 -9.88
CA PRO A 150 -10.67 2.95 -9.74
C PRO A 150 -10.91 3.80 -10.98
N VAL A 151 -9.85 4.29 -11.60
CA VAL A 151 -9.88 5.05 -12.86
C VAL A 151 -9.30 4.17 -13.97
N ARG A 152 -10.19 3.71 -14.87
CA ARG A 152 -9.82 2.80 -15.96
C ARG A 152 -9.70 3.56 -17.27
N MET A 153 -8.55 4.16 -17.52
CA MET A 153 -8.29 4.84 -18.79
C MET A 153 -6.85 4.60 -19.26
N PRO A 154 -6.65 4.50 -20.60
CA PRO A 154 -5.30 4.49 -21.15
C PRO A 154 -4.64 5.84 -20.90
N GLY A 155 -3.33 5.83 -20.65
CA GLY A 155 -2.57 7.05 -20.53
C GLY A 155 -2.80 7.83 -19.23
N LEU A 156 -3.32 7.20 -18.17
CA LEU A 156 -3.60 7.89 -16.90
C LEU A 156 -2.38 8.65 -16.36
N MET A 157 -1.19 8.07 -16.41
CA MET A 157 0.04 8.72 -15.96
C MET A 157 0.56 9.82 -16.90
N LEU A 158 -0.05 9.98 -18.08
CA LEU A 158 0.21 11.08 -19.01
C LEU A 158 -0.81 12.21 -18.86
N ASP A 159 -1.91 11.96 -18.14
CA ASP A 159 -2.98 12.93 -17.95
C ASP A 159 -2.53 14.14 -17.12
N SER A 160 -2.93 15.35 -17.54
CA SER A 160 -2.45 16.58 -16.91
C SER A 160 -2.93 16.74 -15.45
N PRO A 161 -4.19 16.47 -15.10
CA PRO A 161 -4.64 16.45 -13.72
C PRO A 161 -3.85 15.45 -12.86
N PHE A 162 -3.63 14.20 -13.33
CA PHE A 162 -2.84 13.21 -12.62
C PHE A 162 -1.41 13.73 -12.34
N ARG A 163 -0.74 14.29 -13.34
CA ARG A 163 0.62 14.84 -13.20
C ARG A 163 0.68 16.04 -12.26
N ALA A 164 -0.35 16.89 -12.26
CA ALA A 164 -0.45 18.00 -11.31
C ALA A 164 -0.60 17.50 -9.86
N GLY A 165 -1.37 16.43 -9.66
CA GLY A 165 -1.47 15.76 -8.36
C GLY A 165 -0.18 15.06 -7.96
N PHE A 166 0.47 14.36 -8.90
CA PHE A 166 1.75 13.69 -8.67
C PHE A 166 2.85 14.67 -8.24
N ALA A 167 2.89 15.86 -8.84
CA ALA A 167 3.83 16.92 -8.45
C ALA A 167 3.72 17.33 -6.97
N CYS A 168 2.54 17.18 -6.36
CA CYS A 168 2.36 17.50 -4.94
C CYS A 168 3.16 16.56 -4.03
N LEU A 169 3.47 15.32 -4.44
CA LEU A 169 4.20 14.36 -3.62
C LEU A 169 5.59 14.87 -3.24
N GLN A 170 6.24 15.58 -4.12
CA GLN A 170 7.56 16.20 -3.86
C GLN A 170 7.51 17.17 -2.68
N ALA A 171 6.46 17.99 -2.59
CA ALA A 171 6.34 19.01 -1.54
C ALA A 171 6.17 18.39 -0.13
N TYR A 172 5.71 17.14 -0.06
CA TYR A 172 5.46 16.40 1.18
C TYR A 172 6.49 15.28 1.42
N ASP A 173 7.52 15.16 0.59
CA ASP A 173 8.55 14.10 0.65
C ASP A 173 7.93 12.69 0.67
N LEU A 174 6.98 12.44 -0.24
CA LEU A 174 6.25 11.18 -0.35
C LEU A 174 6.68 10.38 -1.58
N SER A 175 6.74 9.04 -1.43
CA SER A 175 6.93 8.11 -2.53
C SER A 175 5.63 7.84 -3.28
N PHE A 176 5.77 7.28 -4.49
CA PHE A 176 4.68 6.73 -5.28
C PHE A 176 4.92 5.25 -5.58
N ASP A 177 4.00 4.40 -5.11
CA ASP A 177 4.02 2.97 -5.44
C ASP A 177 3.23 2.74 -6.74
N ALA A 178 3.94 2.35 -7.79
CA ALA A 178 3.40 2.20 -9.13
C ALA A 178 2.79 0.81 -9.33
N CYS A 179 1.47 0.71 -9.31
CA CYS A 179 0.75 -0.50 -9.69
C CYS A 179 0.29 -0.39 -11.15
N VAL A 180 1.01 -1.03 -12.06
CA VAL A 180 0.84 -0.93 -13.51
C VAL A 180 0.96 -2.29 -14.18
N PHE A 181 0.40 -2.43 -15.39
CA PHE A 181 0.74 -3.54 -16.26
C PHE A 181 1.96 -3.21 -17.14
N PHE A 182 2.66 -4.22 -17.64
CA PHE A 182 3.89 -4.02 -18.42
C PHE A 182 3.73 -3.08 -19.64
N PRO A 183 2.58 -3.00 -20.37
CA PRO A 183 2.44 -2.06 -21.49
C PRO A 183 2.48 -0.59 -21.06
N GLN A 184 2.29 -0.28 -19.76
CA GLN A 184 2.28 1.06 -19.21
C GLN A 184 3.68 1.53 -18.71
N LEU A 185 4.69 0.66 -18.74
CA LEU A 185 6.04 1.04 -18.33
C LEU A 185 6.61 2.27 -19.07
N PRO A 186 6.33 2.51 -20.37
CA PRO A 186 6.74 3.75 -21.03
C PRO A 186 6.11 5.01 -20.43
N GLU A 187 4.85 4.95 -19.98
CA GLU A 187 4.16 6.05 -19.29
C GLU A 187 4.82 6.34 -17.94
N LEU A 188 5.09 5.27 -17.15
CA LEU A 188 5.78 5.37 -15.87
C LEU A 188 7.19 5.94 -16.05
N ALA A 189 7.94 5.50 -17.07
CA ALA A 189 9.25 6.06 -17.37
C ALA A 189 9.17 7.55 -17.78
N SER A 190 8.09 7.96 -18.44
CA SER A 190 7.82 9.38 -18.74
C SER A 190 7.54 10.18 -17.47
N LEU A 191 6.77 9.60 -16.54
CA LEU A 191 6.47 10.22 -15.24
C LEU A 191 7.75 10.42 -14.42
N ALA A 192 8.57 9.37 -14.30
CA ALA A 192 9.84 9.41 -13.57
C ALA A 192 10.82 10.47 -14.13
N ARG A 193 10.88 10.61 -15.45
CA ARG A 193 11.71 11.66 -16.07
C ARG A 193 11.19 13.08 -15.81
N ALA A 194 9.88 13.22 -15.71
CA ALA A 194 9.27 14.54 -15.48
C ALA A 194 9.37 14.98 -14.00
N PHE A 195 9.46 14.02 -13.08
CA PHE A 195 9.49 14.26 -11.64
C PHE A 195 10.61 13.45 -10.95
N PRO A 196 11.88 13.75 -11.25
CA PRO A 196 13.02 12.95 -10.78
C PRO A 196 13.22 12.97 -9.28
N GLU A 197 12.64 13.94 -8.58
CA GLU A 197 12.74 14.10 -7.12
C GLU A 197 11.71 13.25 -6.34
N VAL A 198 10.70 12.68 -7.03
CA VAL A 198 9.71 11.82 -6.38
C VAL A 198 10.16 10.37 -6.48
N PRO A 199 10.43 9.68 -5.36
CA PRO A 199 10.77 8.26 -5.38
C PRO A 199 9.59 7.44 -5.93
N ILE A 200 9.89 6.54 -6.88
CA ILE A 200 8.90 5.61 -7.44
C ILE A 200 9.33 4.19 -7.08
N VAL A 201 8.42 3.45 -6.47
CA VAL A 201 8.53 2.02 -6.17
C VAL A 201 7.73 1.24 -7.21
N LEU A 202 8.31 0.17 -7.79
CA LEU A 202 7.70 -0.65 -8.82
C LEU A 202 7.61 -2.12 -8.36
#